data_02ab86690eaece28ea4487f14d8a340b
#
_entry.id   02ab86690eaece28ea4487f14d8a340b
#
_cell.length_a   1.000
_cell.length_b   1.000
_cell.length_c   1.000
_cell.angle_alpha   90.00
_cell.angle_beta   90.00
_cell.angle_gamma   90.00
#
_symmetry.space_group_name_H-M   'P 1'
#
loop_
_entity.id
_entity.type
_entity.pdbx_description
1 polymer ?
#
loop_
_entity_poly.entity_id
_entity_poly.type
_entity_poly.pdbx_seq_one_letter_code
_entity_poly.pdbx_strand_id
1 'polypeptide(L)'
;MLADLHTHTNTSHGHHSAAEMYEAAVTAGLDLFGLSEHSPLPEEYACKLYVAAFPGNFRQFVQDVQALRQRELEREDRPLPLLGVELDWLPDYPRHMCRFLTCWPFSYVIGSLHYVGLFPVARPNTWTDGREAAYARYREYYEEMARMAASGLVNVASHPDFIKRASYGLFHEWLREEGSLDLVAGAVQAMADNGVIMEVSSAGLRQPFAEPYPCPAIMGLAADFGVDICLASDAHDKADVGAGLAAVARYARSYGFRFDTLPLRPEHISTRPAVLAQALDYLDGPLPRLRFSL
;
A
#
# COMPACT_ATOMS: atom_id res chain seq x y z
N MET A 1 -6.60 -15.67 11.92
CA MET A 1 -6.81 -14.25 12.20
C MET A 1 -7.18 -13.57 10.90
N LEU A 2 -8.31 -12.87 10.86
CA LEU A 2 -8.77 -12.10 9.70
C LEU A 2 -8.47 -10.63 9.94
N ALA A 3 -7.67 -10.02 9.08
CA ALA A 3 -7.25 -8.63 9.20
C ALA A 3 -7.59 -7.86 7.92
N ASP A 4 -7.90 -6.58 8.09
CA ASP A 4 -7.97 -5.59 7.02
C ASP A 4 -7.15 -4.38 7.47
N LEU A 5 -5.98 -4.19 6.86
CA LEU A 5 -5.01 -3.19 7.31
C LEU A 5 -4.99 -1.94 6.43
N HIS A 6 -5.79 -1.92 5.34
CA HIS A 6 -5.79 -0.82 4.39
C HIS A 6 -7.21 -0.29 4.20
N THR A 7 -7.51 0.80 4.91
CA THR A 7 -8.81 1.46 4.85
C THR A 7 -8.70 2.96 5.07
N HIS A 8 -9.64 3.71 4.49
CA HIS A 8 -9.68 5.17 4.48
C HIS A 8 -10.94 5.72 5.11
N THR A 9 -10.88 6.96 5.59
CA THR A 9 -11.99 7.67 6.23
C THR A 9 -12.31 8.97 5.49
N ASN A 10 -13.29 9.69 5.97
CA ASN A 10 -13.62 11.03 5.47
C ASN A 10 -12.58 12.11 5.85
N THR A 11 -11.46 11.71 6.44
CA THR A 11 -10.33 12.61 6.68
C THR A 11 -9.65 12.98 5.37
N SER A 12 -9.45 12.02 4.46
CA SER A 12 -8.93 12.26 3.10
C SER A 12 -10.06 12.30 2.07
N HIS A 13 -10.46 11.16 1.53
CA HIS A 13 -11.49 11.05 0.50
C HIS A 13 -12.40 9.83 0.63
N GLY A 14 -12.36 9.13 1.76
CA GLY A 14 -13.35 8.14 2.13
C GLY A 14 -14.68 8.79 2.54
N HIS A 15 -15.70 8.01 2.75
CA HIS A 15 -17.06 8.50 2.95
C HIS A 15 -17.49 8.54 4.42
N HIS A 16 -16.78 7.84 5.30
CA HIS A 16 -17.21 7.61 6.68
C HIS A 16 -16.13 7.97 7.68
N SER A 17 -16.54 8.28 8.92
CA SER A 17 -15.64 8.53 10.03
C SER A 17 -14.88 7.27 10.47
N ALA A 18 -13.77 7.44 11.20
CA ALA A 18 -13.01 6.33 11.76
C ALA A 18 -13.89 5.41 12.63
N ALA A 19 -14.83 5.97 13.39
CA ALA A 19 -15.76 5.20 14.22
C ALA A 19 -16.73 4.36 13.38
N GLU A 20 -17.29 4.89 12.30
CA GLU A 20 -18.19 4.15 11.41
C GLU A 20 -17.48 3.04 10.65
N MET A 21 -16.24 3.30 10.18
CA MET A 21 -15.40 2.29 9.53
C MET A 21 -15.06 1.17 10.53
N TYR A 22 -14.76 1.51 11.79
CA TYR A 22 -14.48 0.54 12.84
C TYR A 22 -15.71 -0.34 13.16
N GLU A 23 -16.91 0.22 13.30
CA GLU A 23 -18.11 -0.58 13.55
C GLU A 23 -18.45 -1.50 12.34
N ALA A 24 -18.08 -1.11 11.13
CA ALA A 24 -18.15 -2.00 9.98
C ALA A 24 -17.16 -3.17 10.10
N ALA A 25 -15.95 -2.93 10.60
CA ALA A 25 -14.96 -3.98 10.86
C ALA A 25 -15.44 -4.98 11.92
N VAL A 26 -16.10 -4.50 12.99
CA VAL A 26 -16.78 -5.35 13.99
C VAL A 26 -17.84 -6.23 13.32
N THR A 27 -18.68 -5.62 12.48
CA THR A 27 -19.75 -6.33 11.76
C THR A 27 -19.20 -7.35 10.78
N ALA A 28 -18.06 -7.06 10.15
CA ALA A 28 -17.38 -7.99 9.23
C ALA A 28 -16.67 -9.14 9.97
N GLY A 29 -16.60 -9.12 11.31
CA GLY A 29 -15.96 -10.16 12.12
C GLY A 29 -14.44 -10.19 11.93
N LEU A 30 -13.82 -9.02 11.76
CA LEU A 30 -12.37 -8.92 11.72
C LEU A 30 -11.76 -9.11 13.10
N ASP A 31 -10.55 -9.64 13.16
CA ASP A 31 -9.75 -9.76 14.39
C ASP A 31 -8.84 -8.53 14.57
N LEU A 32 -8.41 -7.91 13.46
CA LEU A 32 -7.52 -6.76 13.42
C LEU A 32 -7.96 -5.79 12.34
N PHE A 33 -7.99 -4.51 12.67
CA PHE A 33 -8.44 -3.47 11.74
C PHE A 33 -7.48 -2.29 11.70
N GLY A 34 -7.01 -1.95 10.52
CA GLY A 34 -6.12 -0.82 10.27
C GLY A 34 -6.83 0.36 9.63
N LEU A 35 -6.69 1.51 10.23
CA LEU A 35 -7.09 2.80 9.68
C LEU A 35 -5.83 3.47 9.14
N SER A 36 -5.68 3.55 7.82
CA SER A 36 -4.43 3.90 7.14
C SER A 36 -4.60 5.02 6.13
N GLU A 37 -5.00 6.20 6.62
CA GLU A 37 -5.16 7.37 5.77
C GLU A 37 -3.94 7.67 4.91
N HIS A 38 -4.16 8.29 3.75
CA HIS A 38 -3.08 8.79 2.90
C HIS A 38 -2.16 9.78 3.64
N SER A 39 -0.90 9.79 3.27
CA SER A 39 0.00 10.87 3.66
C SER A 39 -0.33 12.16 2.91
N PRO A 40 -0.21 13.35 3.53
CA PRO A 40 -0.35 14.62 2.81
C PRO A 40 0.70 14.74 1.72
N LEU A 41 0.25 15.13 0.52
CA LEU A 41 1.12 15.35 -0.64
C LEU A 41 1.73 16.75 -0.62
N PRO A 42 2.95 16.93 -1.15
CA PRO A 42 3.46 18.24 -1.51
C PRO A 42 2.54 18.97 -2.48
N GLU A 43 2.57 20.30 -2.47
CA GLU A 43 1.64 21.16 -3.24
C GLU A 43 1.68 20.87 -4.75
N GLU A 44 2.83 20.47 -5.28
CA GLU A 44 3.03 20.15 -6.70
C GLU A 44 2.22 18.95 -7.18
N TYR A 45 1.89 18.01 -6.29
CA TYR A 45 1.10 16.83 -6.62
C TYR A 45 -0.41 17.11 -6.69
N ALA A 46 -0.87 18.25 -6.17
CA ALA A 46 -2.22 18.80 -6.25
C ALA A 46 -3.35 17.75 -6.43
N CYS A 47 -3.50 16.82 -5.48
CA CYS A 47 -4.53 15.80 -5.55
C CYS A 47 -5.90 16.42 -5.24
N LYS A 48 -6.76 16.52 -6.25
CA LYS A 48 -8.13 17.03 -6.10
C LYS A 48 -9.09 16.04 -5.45
N LEU A 49 -8.66 14.79 -5.21
CA LEU A 49 -9.48 13.77 -4.56
C LEU A 49 -9.60 14.02 -3.06
N TYR A 50 -8.55 14.58 -2.43
CA TYR A 50 -8.59 14.83 -1.00
C TYR A 50 -9.45 16.04 -0.67
N VAL A 51 -10.16 15.97 0.46
CA VAL A 51 -10.87 17.14 0.98
C VAL A 51 -9.90 18.27 1.28
N ALA A 52 -10.29 19.51 1.04
CA ALA A 52 -9.41 20.67 1.20
C ALA A 52 -8.82 20.82 2.62
N ALA A 53 -9.54 20.32 3.63
CA ALA A 53 -9.11 20.37 5.03
C ALA A 53 -8.22 19.17 5.43
N PHE A 54 -7.90 18.26 4.53
CA PHE A 54 -7.20 17.00 4.85
C PHE A 54 -5.92 17.20 5.67
N PRO A 55 -4.96 18.05 5.30
CA PRO A 55 -3.75 18.22 6.09
C PRO A 55 -4.00 18.71 7.52
N GLY A 56 -5.01 19.58 7.71
CA GLY A 56 -5.41 20.09 9.02
C GLY A 56 -6.15 19.06 9.88
N ASN A 57 -6.90 18.18 9.24
CA ASN A 57 -7.73 17.18 9.91
C ASN A 57 -6.93 15.94 10.33
N PHE A 58 -5.71 15.74 9.84
CA PHE A 58 -4.92 14.53 10.11
C PHE A 58 -4.66 14.35 11.62
N ARG A 59 -4.46 15.44 12.38
CA ARG A 59 -4.32 15.39 13.84
C ARG A 59 -5.58 14.82 14.50
N GLN A 60 -6.75 15.24 14.07
CA GLN A 60 -8.02 14.73 14.61
C GLN A 60 -8.19 13.25 14.29
N PHE A 61 -7.89 12.82 13.09
CA PHE A 61 -7.88 11.41 12.69
C PHE A 61 -7.02 10.56 13.64
N VAL A 62 -5.77 10.99 13.90
CA VAL A 62 -4.87 10.28 14.81
C VAL A 62 -5.48 10.17 16.22
N GLN A 63 -6.06 11.27 16.72
CA GLN A 63 -6.71 11.28 18.05
C GLN A 63 -7.92 10.34 18.10
N ASP A 64 -8.73 10.32 17.06
CA ASP A 64 -9.90 9.45 16.96
C ASP A 64 -9.51 7.97 16.94
N VAL A 65 -8.48 7.59 16.17
CA VAL A 65 -7.98 6.21 16.13
C VAL A 65 -7.35 5.81 17.46
N GLN A 66 -6.60 6.70 18.10
CA GLN A 66 -6.02 6.43 19.43
C GLN A 66 -7.11 6.26 20.51
N ALA A 67 -8.17 7.07 20.47
CA ALA A 67 -9.30 6.94 21.36
C ALA A 67 -10.07 5.62 21.14
N LEU A 68 -10.28 5.22 19.88
CA LEU A 68 -10.82 3.91 19.52
C LEU A 68 -9.96 2.79 20.09
N ARG A 69 -8.66 2.83 19.85
CA ARG A 69 -7.71 1.83 20.34
C ARG A 69 -7.75 1.70 21.86
N GLN A 70 -7.73 2.83 22.59
CA GLN A 70 -7.78 2.83 24.06
C GLN A 70 -9.10 2.22 24.58
N ARG A 71 -10.22 2.50 23.92
CA ARG A 71 -11.54 1.97 24.28
C ARG A 71 -11.64 0.45 24.07
N GLU A 72 -11.01 -0.06 23.03
CA GLU A 72 -11.15 -1.46 22.61
C GLU A 72 -9.99 -2.36 23.09
N LEU A 73 -8.94 -1.80 23.70
CA LEU A 73 -7.70 -2.52 24.04
C LEU A 73 -7.92 -3.73 24.94
N GLU A 74 -8.91 -3.68 25.83
CA GLU A 74 -9.23 -4.75 26.79
C GLU A 74 -10.37 -5.67 26.31
N ARG A 75 -10.84 -5.48 25.08
CA ARG A 75 -11.96 -6.23 24.50
C ARG A 75 -11.47 -7.29 23.52
N GLU A 76 -11.55 -8.55 23.96
CA GLU A 76 -11.17 -9.70 23.13
C GLU A 76 -12.22 -10.07 22.07
N ASP A 77 -13.45 -9.55 22.20
CA ASP A 77 -14.59 -9.82 21.31
C ASP A 77 -14.68 -8.87 20.11
N ARG A 78 -13.74 -7.95 19.97
CA ARG A 78 -13.72 -6.92 18.92
C ARG A 78 -12.35 -6.81 18.25
N PRO A 79 -12.29 -6.36 16.98
CA PRO A 79 -11.01 -6.13 16.31
C PRO A 79 -10.19 -5.07 17.05
N LEU A 80 -8.87 -5.30 17.15
CA LEU A 80 -7.97 -4.28 17.66
C LEU A 80 -7.75 -3.22 16.57
N PRO A 81 -8.12 -1.94 16.82
CA PRO A 81 -7.84 -0.86 15.86
C PRO A 81 -6.38 -0.46 15.89
N LEU A 82 -5.77 -0.34 14.71
CA LEU A 82 -4.40 0.10 14.52
C LEU A 82 -4.36 1.43 13.76
N LEU A 83 -3.49 2.33 14.21
CA LEU A 83 -3.15 3.53 13.47
C LEU A 83 -2.10 3.21 12.43
N GLY A 84 -2.50 3.13 11.18
CA GLY A 84 -1.63 3.01 10.02
C GLY A 84 -1.53 4.32 9.23
N VAL A 85 -0.76 4.28 8.16
CA VAL A 85 -0.71 5.31 7.13
C VAL A 85 -0.45 4.66 5.79
N GLU A 86 -1.13 5.13 4.75
CA GLU A 86 -0.74 4.89 3.38
C GLU A 86 0.15 6.04 2.91
N LEU A 87 1.46 5.76 2.89
CA LEU A 87 2.50 6.71 2.48
C LEU A 87 2.63 6.71 0.96
N ASP A 88 2.34 7.84 0.32
CA ASP A 88 2.69 8.02 -1.08
C ASP A 88 4.21 8.01 -1.24
N TRP A 89 4.74 7.12 -2.10
CA TRP A 89 6.15 7.07 -2.42
C TRP A 89 6.55 8.24 -3.32
N LEU A 90 7.34 9.14 -2.79
CA LEU A 90 7.75 10.41 -3.41
C LEU A 90 9.27 10.52 -3.36
N PRO A 91 10.01 9.87 -4.30
CA PRO A 91 11.48 9.79 -4.23
C PRO A 91 12.18 11.15 -4.29
N ASP A 92 11.55 12.16 -4.90
CA ASP A 92 12.08 13.53 -4.95
C ASP A 92 11.81 14.32 -3.66
N TYR A 93 11.02 13.78 -2.72
CA TYR A 93 10.65 14.43 -1.47
C TYR A 93 10.95 13.58 -0.21
N PRO A 94 12.16 13.02 -0.08
CA PRO A 94 12.49 12.09 1.00
C PRO A 94 12.32 12.73 2.39
N ARG A 95 12.72 13.99 2.53
CA ARG A 95 12.57 14.73 3.79
C ARG A 95 11.13 14.99 4.17
N HIS A 96 10.24 15.17 3.18
CA HIS A 96 8.80 15.33 3.43
C HIS A 96 8.22 14.03 4.01
N MET A 97 8.50 12.88 3.37
CA MET A 97 8.06 11.58 3.86
C MET A 97 8.58 11.29 5.27
N CYS A 98 9.89 11.40 5.50
CA CYS A 98 10.49 11.12 6.80
C CYS A 98 9.98 12.06 7.90
N ARG A 99 9.85 13.37 7.62
CA ARG A 99 9.30 14.33 8.56
C ARG A 99 7.86 13.99 8.94
N PHE A 100 7.04 13.62 7.97
CA PHE A 100 5.66 13.22 8.23
C PHE A 100 5.59 11.98 9.12
N LEU A 101 6.36 10.94 8.80
CA LEU A 101 6.40 9.69 9.58
C LEU A 101 6.88 9.90 11.01
N THR A 102 7.76 10.89 11.27
CA THR A 102 8.21 11.20 12.64
C THR A 102 7.20 11.98 13.47
N CYS A 103 6.18 12.58 12.85
CA CYS A 103 5.19 13.38 13.57
C CYS A 103 4.14 12.55 14.31
N TRP A 104 3.95 11.27 13.94
CA TRP A 104 2.82 10.46 14.38
C TRP A 104 3.26 9.06 14.83
N PRO A 105 2.60 8.46 15.83
CA PRO A 105 2.94 7.13 16.36
C PRO A 105 2.26 6.02 15.54
N PHE A 106 2.58 5.91 14.26
CA PHE A 106 2.03 4.87 13.40
C PHE A 106 2.41 3.47 13.90
N SER A 107 1.47 2.56 13.85
CA SER A 107 1.69 1.14 14.13
C SER A 107 2.36 0.43 12.95
N TYR A 108 2.11 0.89 11.74
CA TYR A 108 2.71 0.39 10.48
C TYR A 108 2.57 1.44 9.38
N VAL A 109 3.38 1.27 8.35
CA VAL A 109 3.40 2.13 7.16
C VAL A 109 3.17 1.28 5.92
N ILE A 110 2.14 1.60 5.16
CA ILE A 110 1.89 1.07 3.82
C ILE A 110 2.54 2.03 2.83
N GLY A 111 3.36 1.53 1.94
CA GLY A 111 3.94 2.33 0.85
C GLY A 111 3.17 2.12 -0.44
N SER A 112 2.83 3.20 -1.11
CA SER A 112 1.99 3.20 -2.32
C SER A 112 2.58 4.05 -3.43
N LEU A 113 2.51 3.55 -4.66
CA LEU A 113 2.91 4.29 -5.85
C LEU A 113 1.66 4.78 -6.60
N HIS A 114 1.16 5.95 -6.21
CA HIS A 114 0.06 6.62 -6.92
C HIS A 114 0.54 7.53 -8.05
N TYR A 115 1.85 7.79 -8.07
CA TYR A 115 2.50 8.64 -9.05
C TYR A 115 3.79 8.01 -9.58
N VAL A 116 4.10 8.28 -10.85
CA VAL A 116 5.42 8.10 -11.46
C VAL A 116 5.93 9.50 -11.82
N GLY A 117 6.92 10.01 -11.09
CA GLY A 117 7.18 11.44 -11.06
C GLY A 117 5.91 12.21 -10.65
N LEU A 118 5.45 13.15 -11.49
CA LEU A 118 4.17 13.86 -11.28
C LEU A 118 2.97 13.21 -12.01
N PHE A 119 3.17 12.06 -12.66
CA PHE A 119 2.13 11.38 -13.44
C PHE A 119 1.23 10.53 -12.54
N PRO A 120 -0.07 10.84 -12.40
CA PRO A 120 -1.00 10.08 -11.58
C PRO A 120 -1.42 8.79 -12.29
N VAL A 121 -1.01 7.63 -11.79
CA VAL A 121 -1.18 6.32 -12.46
C VAL A 121 -2.64 5.87 -12.56
N ALA A 122 -3.50 6.30 -11.66
CA ALA A 122 -4.90 5.85 -11.58
C ALA A 122 -5.88 6.64 -12.45
N ARG A 123 -5.44 7.70 -13.15
CA ARG A 123 -6.32 8.56 -13.94
C ARG A 123 -6.40 8.10 -15.39
N PRO A 124 -7.55 7.59 -15.89
CA PRO A 124 -7.67 7.09 -17.26
C PRO A 124 -7.31 8.12 -18.33
N ASN A 125 -7.71 9.38 -18.13
CA ASN A 125 -7.51 10.45 -19.11
C ASN A 125 -6.06 10.92 -19.26
N THR A 126 -5.12 10.39 -18.48
CA THR A 126 -3.69 10.73 -18.57
C THR A 126 -2.90 9.75 -19.45
N TRP A 127 -3.46 8.59 -19.77
CA TRP A 127 -2.82 7.53 -20.57
C TRP A 127 -3.01 7.74 -22.07
N THR A 128 -2.61 8.90 -22.60
CA THR A 128 -2.86 9.32 -23.99
C THR A 128 -1.59 9.40 -24.84
N ASP A 129 -0.39 9.23 -24.24
CA ASP A 129 0.90 9.50 -24.89
C ASP A 129 1.42 8.30 -25.71
N GLY A 130 0.60 7.26 -25.87
CA GLY A 130 0.92 6.08 -26.66
C GLY A 130 1.63 4.97 -25.89
N ARG A 131 1.83 3.83 -26.57
CA ARG A 131 2.35 2.58 -26.00
C ARG A 131 3.75 2.73 -25.40
N GLU A 132 4.68 3.37 -26.10
CA GLU A 132 6.07 3.51 -25.66
C GLU A 132 6.18 4.31 -24.35
N ALA A 133 5.43 5.41 -24.25
CA ALA A 133 5.38 6.22 -23.05
C ALA A 133 4.76 5.44 -21.88
N ALA A 134 3.71 4.66 -22.12
CA ALA A 134 3.12 3.80 -21.10
C ALA A 134 4.11 2.73 -20.62
N TYR A 135 4.83 2.09 -21.53
CA TYR A 135 5.83 1.07 -21.20
C TYR A 135 7.01 1.66 -20.42
N ALA A 136 7.43 2.88 -20.73
CA ALA A 136 8.44 3.59 -19.94
C ALA A 136 7.95 3.83 -18.50
N ARG A 137 6.67 4.24 -18.32
CA ARG A 137 6.07 4.45 -17.00
C ARG A 137 5.94 3.16 -16.20
N TYR A 138 5.62 2.01 -16.83
CA TYR A 138 5.59 0.72 -16.12
C TYR A 138 6.98 0.32 -15.63
N ARG A 139 8.04 0.55 -16.42
CA ARG A 139 9.43 0.30 -15.98
C ARG A 139 9.79 1.17 -14.78
N GLU A 140 9.57 2.48 -14.88
CA GLU A 140 9.84 3.43 -13.80
C GLU A 140 9.04 3.07 -12.53
N TYR A 141 7.77 2.66 -12.67
CA TYR A 141 6.93 2.23 -11.56
C TYR A 141 7.55 1.06 -10.78
N TYR A 142 8.06 0.03 -11.45
CA TYR A 142 8.66 -1.10 -10.77
C TYR A 142 10.08 -0.82 -10.28
N GLU A 143 10.84 0.05 -10.94
CA GLU A 143 12.11 0.56 -10.42
C GLU A 143 11.89 1.32 -9.11
N GLU A 144 10.89 2.20 -9.06
CA GLU A 144 10.53 2.93 -7.85
C GLU A 144 9.95 2.03 -6.75
N MET A 145 9.20 0.99 -7.11
CA MET A 145 8.71 0.01 -6.14
C MET A 145 9.86 -0.76 -5.48
N ALA A 146 10.88 -1.15 -6.23
CA ALA A 146 12.08 -1.76 -5.68
C ALA A 146 12.82 -0.80 -4.73
N ARG A 147 12.92 0.48 -5.10
CA ARG A 147 13.52 1.53 -4.27
C ARG A 147 12.72 1.78 -2.99
N MET A 148 11.40 1.83 -3.08
CA MET A 148 10.51 1.94 -1.93
C MET A 148 10.71 0.77 -0.98
N ALA A 149 10.73 -0.47 -1.48
CA ALA A 149 10.95 -1.65 -0.65
C ALA A 149 12.33 -1.63 0.06
N ALA A 150 13.37 -1.14 -0.60
CA ALA A 150 14.72 -1.04 -0.04
C ALA A 150 14.92 0.18 0.90
N SER A 151 13.97 1.11 0.96
CA SER A 151 14.11 2.37 1.70
C SER A 151 14.11 2.22 3.22
N GLY A 152 13.54 1.13 3.75
CA GLY A 152 13.30 0.95 5.19
C GLY A 152 12.15 1.81 5.75
N LEU A 153 11.44 2.58 4.91
CA LEU A 153 10.32 3.44 5.36
C LEU A 153 8.99 2.69 5.48
N VAL A 154 8.82 1.58 4.78
CA VAL A 154 7.53 0.90 4.63
C VAL A 154 7.58 -0.51 5.20
N ASN A 155 6.46 -0.94 5.77
CA ASN A 155 6.24 -2.31 6.24
C ASN A 155 5.50 -3.15 5.19
N VAL A 156 4.60 -2.51 4.44
CA VAL A 156 3.73 -3.13 3.46
C VAL A 156 3.84 -2.38 2.14
N ALA A 157 3.99 -3.08 1.03
CA ALA A 157 3.81 -2.54 -0.32
C ALA A 157 2.36 -2.79 -0.74
N SER A 158 1.57 -1.72 -0.85
CA SER A 158 0.16 -1.82 -1.25
C SER A 158 0.02 -2.19 -2.72
N HIS A 159 -1.13 -2.78 -3.06
CA HIS A 159 -1.59 -3.01 -4.45
C HIS A 159 -0.49 -2.89 -5.53
N PRO A 160 0.48 -3.84 -5.59
CA PRO A 160 1.78 -3.65 -6.28
C PRO A 160 1.68 -3.45 -7.80
N ASP A 161 0.53 -3.63 -8.38
CA ASP A 161 0.24 -3.36 -9.78
C ASP A 161 -0.94 -2.38 -9.96
N PHE A 162 -1.09 -1.42 -9.04
CA PHE A 162 -2.13 -0.39 -9.10
C PHE A 162 -2.09 0.43 -10.40
N ILE A 163 -0.93 0.57 -11.01
CA ILE A 163 -0.75 1.24 -12.29
C ILE A 163 -1.63 0.64 -13.42
N LYS A 164 -2.06 -0.63 -13.31
CA LYS A 164 -2.99 -1.25 -14.27
C LYS A 164 -4.40 -0.67 -14.19
N ARG A 165 -4.78 0.01 -13.10
CA ARG A 165 -6.14 0.49 -12.87
C ARG A 165 -6.70 1.30 -14.03
N ALA A 166 -5.88 2.18 -14.61
CA ALA A 166 -6.29 3.05 -15.71
C ALA A 166 -5.84 2.56 -17.10
N SER A 167 -5.05 1.47 -17.17
CA SER A 167 -4.41 1.00 -18.38
C SER A 167 -4.36 -0.53 -18.47
N TYR A 168 -5.38 -1.23 -17.94
CA TYR A 168 -5.41 -2.68 -17.70
C TYR A 168 -4.93 -3.51 -18.89
N GLY A 169 -5.52 -3.33 -20.08
CA GLY A 169 -5.15 -4.10 -21.28
C GLY A 169 -3.70 -3.87 -21.69
N LEU A 170 -3.27 -2.62 -21.68
CA LEU A 170 -1.91 -2.23 -22.07
C LEU A 170 -0.85 -2.71 -21.06
N PHE A 171 -1.21 -2.73 -19.76
CA PHE A 171 -0.35 -3.30 -18.73
C PHE A 171 -0.11 -4.81 -18.95
N HIS A 172 -1.17 -5.57 -19.22
CA HIS A 172 -1.04 -7.00 -19.50
C HIS A 172 -0.35 -7.30 -20.85
N GLU A 173 -0.41 -6.39 -21.82
CA GLU A 173 0.41 -6.48 -23.03
C GLU A 173 1.89 -6.29 -22.68
N TRP A 174 2.22 -5.26 -21.89
CA TRP A 174 3.58 -4.99 -21.45
C TRP A 174 4.19 -6.14 -20.65
N LEU A 175 3.44 -6.80 -19.77
CA LEU A 175 3.95 -7.96 -19.01
C LEU A 175 4.41 -9.13 -19.91
N ARG A 176 4.00 -9.16 -21.19
CA ARG A 176 4.44 -10.19 -22.16
C ARG A 176 5.67 -9.76 -22.96
N GLU A 177 6.09 -8.50 -22.84
CA GLU A 177 7.31 -8.03 -23.51
C GLU A 177 8.54 -8.62 -22.82
N GLU A 178 9.59 -8.82 -23.61
CA GLU A 178 10.87 -9.34 -23.12
C GLU A 178 11.45 -8.44 -22.01
N GLY A 179 11.85 -9.04 -20.89
CA GLY A 179 12.46 -8.35 -19.74
C GLY A 179 11.47 -7.64 -18.82
N SER A 180 10.17 -7.55 -19.17
CA SER A 180 9.19 -6.87 -18.30
C SER A 180 8.97 -7.64 -16.99
N LEU A 181 8.84 -8.97 -17.05
CA LEU A 181 8.70 -9.79 -15.86
C LEU A 181 9.97 -9.82 -15.02
N ASP A 182 11.16 -9.72 -15.62
CA ASP A 182 12.42 -9.65 -14.86
C ASP A 182 12.47 -8.38 -14.00
N LEU A 183 11.99 -7.26 -14.55
CA LEU A 183 11.90 -6.00 -13.83
C LEU A 183 10.91 -6.08 -12.66
N VAL A 184 9.74 -6.65 -12.90
CA VAL A 184 8.74 -6.91 -11.85
C VAL A 184 9.31 -7.85 -10.79
N ALA A 185 10.00 -8.92 -11.21
CA ALA A 185 10.67 -9.87 -10.33
C ALA A 185 11.70 -9.15 -9.43
N GLY A 186 12.45 -8.20 -9.98
CA GLY A 186 13.39 -7.38 -9.19
C GLY A 186 12.70 -6.58 -8.09
N ALA A 187 11.53 -6.02 -8.34
CA ALA A 187 10.77 -5.30 -7.32
C ALA A 187 10.21 -6.25 -6.23
N VAL A 188 9.71 -7.42 -6.62
CA VAL A 188 9.22 -8.44 -5.69
C VAL A 188 10.35 -9.03 -4.87
N GLN A 189 11.53 -9.28 -5.48
CA GLN A 189 12.73 -9.71 -4.77
C GLN A 189 13.18 -8.66 -3.76
N ALA A 190 13.13 -7.37 -4.11
CA ALA A 190 13.47 -6.30 -3.16
C ALA A 190 12.53 -6.29 -1.94
N MET A 191 11.24 -6.64 -2.11
CA MET A 191 10.34 -6.83 -0.96
C MET A 191 10.80 -7.98 -0.08
N ALA A 192 11.12 -9.14 -0.66
CA ALA A 192 11.62 -10.31 0.08
C ALA A 192 12.91 -9.98 0.86
N ASP A 193 13.88 -9.37 0.19
CA ASP A 193 15.21 -9.05 0.76
C ASP A 193 15.12 -8.06 1.92
N ASN A 194 14.11 -7.19 1.94
CA ASN A 194 13.94 -6.16 2.96
C ASN A 194 12.79 -6.46 3.96
N GLY A 195 12.18 -7.65 3.88
CA GLY A 195 11.08 -8.04 4.76
C GLY A 195 9.83 -7.18 4.61
N VAL A 196 9.62 -6.59 3.42
CA VAL A 196 8.41 -5.83 3.10
C VAL A 196 7.31 -6.80 2.71
N ILE A 197 6.17 -6.67 3.36
CA ILE A 197 4.99 -7.49 3.13
C ILE A 197 4.28 -7.01 1.86
N MET A 198 3.89 -7.92 0.99
CA MET A 198 3.10 -7.56 -0.19
C MET A 198 1.60 -7.60 0.13
N GLU A 199 0.89 -6.55 -0.18
CA GLU A 199 -0.56 -6.51 -0.06
C GLU A 199 -1.25 -7.30 -1.17
N VAL A 200 -2.25 -8.10 -0.80
CA VAL A 200 -3.20 -8.72 -1.71
C VAL A 200 -4.56 -8.07 -1.51
N SER A 201 -4.87 -7.11 -2.38
CA SER A 201 -6.03 -6.25 -2.22
C SER A 201 -7.24 -6.72 -3.02
N SER A 202 -8.40 -6.70 -2.36
CA SER A 202 -9.69 -6.95 -3.00
C SER A 202 -10.25 -5.74 -3.76
N ALA A 203 -9.62 -4.56 -3.65
CA ALA A 203 -10.05 -3.35 -4.37
C ALA A 203 -10.12 -3.57 -5.89
N GLY A 204 -9.23 -4.38 -6.45
CA GLY A 204 -9.22 -4.72 -7.86
C GLY A 204 -10.47 -5.48 -8.32
N LEU A 205 -11.09 -6.28 -7.43
CA LEU A 205 -12.34 -6.99 -7.72
C LEU A 205 -13.54 -6.03 -7.92
N ARG A 206 -13.45 -4.82 -7.38
CA ARG A 206 -14.47 -3.77 -7.54
C ARG A 206 -14.26 -2.94 -8.81
N GLN A 207 -13.14 -3.14 -9.54
CA GLN A 207 -12.89 -2.48 -10.82
C GLN A 207 -13.58 -3.22 -11.96
N PRO A 208 -13.84 -2.57 -13.11
CA PRO A 208 -14.46 -3.21 -14.27
C PRO A 208 -13.74 -4.47 -14.77
N PHE A 209 -12.43 -4.57 -14.55
CA PHE A 209 -11.64 -5.74 -14.94
C PHE A 209 -11.71 -6.91 -13.94
N ALA A 210 -12.25 -6.70 -12.75
CA ALA A 210 -12.52 -7.69 -11.71
C ALA A 210 -11.34 -8.64 -11.39
N GLU A 211 -10.11 -8.11 -11.38
CA GLU A 211 -8.89 -8.82 -11.04
C GLU A 211 -8.30 -8.23 -9.74
N PRO A 212 -7.87 -9.03 -8.75
CA PRO A 212 -7.27 -8.50 -7.55
C PRO A 212 -5.94 -7.77 -7.83
N TYR A 213 -5.46 -7.03 -6.85
CA TYR A 213 -4.07 -6.61 -6.80
C TYR A 213 -3.31 -7.55 -5.84
N PRO A 214 -2.16 -8.11 -6.25
CA PRO A 214 -1.60 -8.10 -7.60
C PRO A 214 -2.24 -9.13 -8.55
N CYS A 215 -1.93 -9.00 -9.84
CA CYS A 215 -2.31 -9.96 -10.88
C CYS A 215 -1.60 -11.32 -10.71
N PRO A 216 -2.06 -12.39 -11.42
CA PRO A 216 -1.51 -13.74 -11.31
C PRO A 216 0.00 -13.85 -11.51
N ALA A 217 0.58 -13.09 -12.45
CA ALA A 217 2.02 -13.14 -12.72
C ALA A 217 2.85 -12.68 -11.50
N ILE A 218 2.41 -11.61 -10.84
CA ILE A 218 3.09 -11.07 -9.66
C ILE A 218 2.88 -11.97 -8.43
N MET A 219 1.69 -12.57 -8.27
CA MET A 219 1.46 -13.54 -7.20
C MET A 219 2.36 -14.77 -7.33
N GLY A 220 2.61 -15.24 -8.56
CA GLY A 220 3.58 -16.31 -8.82
C GLY A 220 4.98 -15.93 -8.34
N LEU A 221 5.47 -14.75 -8.74
CA LEU A 221 6.78 -14.23 -8.29
C LEU A 221 6.86 -14.09 -6.76
N ALA A 222 5.80 -13.61 -6.12
CA ALA A 222 5.76 -13.50 -4.66
C ALA A 222 5.87 -14.86 -3.97
N ALA A 223 5.22 -15.89 -4.51
CA ALA A 223 5.33 -17.25 -4.00
C ALA A 223 6.74 -17.83 -4.23
N ASP A 224 7.32 -17.61 -5.40
CA ASP A 224 8.66 -18.11 -5.76
C ASP A 224 9.77 -17.48 -4.89
N PHE A 225 9.65 -16.18 -4.56
CA PHE A 225 10.61 -15.48 -3.70
C PHE A 225 10.28 -15.57 -2.21
N GLY A 226 9.15 -16.17 -1.82
CA GLY A 226 8.76 -16.33 -0.42
C GLY A 226 8.43 -15.01 0.27
N VAL A 227 7.85 -14.05 -0.45
CA VAL A 227 7.41 -12.77 0.12
C VAL A 227 6.25 -13.01 1.06
N ASP A 228 6.30 -12.45 2.25
CA ASP A 228 5.14 -12.43 3.14
C ASP A 228 4.01 -11.59 2.55
N ILE A 229 2.77 -12.00 2.76
CA ILE A 229 1.60 -11.26 2.26
C ILE A 229 0.63 -10.88 3.37
N CYS A 230 -0.12 -9.81 3.17
CA CYS A 230 -1.32 -9.46 3.94
C CYS A 230 -2.51 -9.27 3.01
N LEU A 231 -3.71 -9.38 3.57
CA LEU A 231 -4.94 -9.10 2.84
C LEU A 231 -5.43 -7.70 3.18
N ALA A 232 -6.05 -7.04 2.20
CA ALA A 232 -6.63 -5.72 2.40
C ALA A 232 -7.85 -5.48 1.51
N SER A 233 -8.74 -4.60 1.95
CA SER A 233 -9.88 -4.18 1.14
C SER A 233 -9.61 -2.87 0.40
N ASP A 234 -8.76 -1.99 0.90
CA ASP A 234 -8.62 -0.62 0.43
C ASP A 234 -9.99 0.07 0.41
N ALA A 235 -10.72 -0.07 1.54
CA ALA A 235 -12.08 0.40 1.67
C ALA A 235 -12.13 1.91 1.87
N HIS A 236 -12.95 2.59 1.06
CA HIS A 236 -13.29 4.02 1.17
C HIS A 236 -14.75 4.24 1.62
N ASP A 237 -15.52 3.17 1.68
CA ASP A 237 -16.87 3.12 2.20
C ASP A 237 -16.98 1.99 3.23
N LYS A 238 -17.77 2.18 4.28
CA LYS A 238 -17.99 1.15 5.31
C LYS A 238 -18.56 -0.15 4.76
N ALA A 239 -19.29 -0.11 3.64
CA ALA A 239 -19.80 -1.30 2.96
C ALA A 239 -18.68 -2.15 2.33
N ASP A 240 -17.51 -1.55 2.08
CA ASP A 240 -16.35 -2.21 1.48
C ASP A 240 -15.37 -2.79 2.53
N VAL A 241 -15.54 -2.47 3.82
CA VAL A 241 -14.68 -2.99 4.89
C VAL A 241 -14.76 -4.50 4.94
N GLY A 242 -13.62 -5.17 4.76
CA GLY A 242 -13.55 -6.62 4.70
C GLY A 242 -14.14 -7.25 3.43
N ALA A 243 -14.74 -6.45 2.54
CA ALA A 243 -15.37 -6.95 1.33
C ALA A 243 -14.35 -7.61 0.40
N GLY A 244 -14.66 -8.82 -0.06
CA GLY A 244 -13.81 -9.58 -0.97
C GLY A 244 -12.60 -10.25 -0.32
N LEU A 245 -12.30 -10.06 0.97
CA LEU A 245 -11.15 -10.69 1.65
C LEU A 245 -11.17 -12.21 1.53
N ALA A 246 -12.34 -12.85 1.64
CA ALA A 246 -12.47 -14.28 1.44
C ALA A 246 -12.10 -14.73 0.01
N ALA A 247 -12.36 -13.90 -0.99
CA ALA A 247 -12.02 -14.19 -2.38
C ALA A 247 -10.50 -14.07 -2.60
N VAL A 248 -9.88 -12.97 -2.14
CA VAL A 248 -8.42 -12.80 -2.26
C VAL A 248 -7.64 -13.78 -1.36
N ALA A 249 -8.21 -14.22 -0.24
CA ALA A 249 -7.64 -15.30 0.56
C ALA A 249 -7.61 -16.63 -0.21
N ARG A 250 -8.68 -16.99 -0.92
CA ARG A 250 -8.69 -18.19 -1.79
C ARG A 250 -7.70 -18.04 -2.94
N TYR A 251 -7.64 -16.85 -3.54
CA TYR A 251 -6.69 -16.53 -4.59
C TYR A 251 -5.24 -16.74 -4.10
N ALA A 252 -4.86 -16.13 -2.98
CA ALA A 252 -3.52 -16.29 -2.44
C ALA A 252 -3.20 -17.76 -2.02
N ARG A 253 -4.17 -18.48 -1.45
CA ARG A 253 -3.99 -19.92 -1.14
C ARG A 253 -3.72 -20.78 -2.38
N SER A 254 -4.24 -20.41 -3.55
CA SER A 254 -3.94 -21.14 -4.79
C SER A 254 -2.47 -21.05 -5.22
N TYR A 255 -1.73 -20.09 -4.66
CA TYR A 255 -0.27 -19.94 -4.79
C TYR A 255 0.52 -20.49 -3.59
N GLY A 256 -0.14 -21.16 -2.65
CA GLY A 256 0.51 -21.79 -1.50
C GLY A 256 0.61 -20.93 -0.25
N PHE A 257 0.11 -19.69 -0.27
CA PHE A 257 0.14 -18.81 0.90
C PHE A 257 -0.77 -19.31 2.03
N ARG A 258 -0.31 -19.11 3.28
CA ARG A 258 -1.03 -19.46 4.49
C ARG A 258 -1.27 -18.21 5.33
N PHE A 259 -2.43 -18.15 6.00
CA PHE A 259 -2.86 -16.99 6.81
C PHE A 259 -3.00 -17.34 8.29
N ASP A 260 -2.22 -18.31 8.78
CA ASP A 260 -2.29 -18.75 10.18
C ASP A 260 -1.72 -17.73 11.16
N THR A 261 -0.88 -16.83 10.66
CA THR A 261 -0.30 -15.73 11.43
C THR A 261 -0.23 -14.46 10.56
N LEU A 262 -0.48 -13.28 11.17
CA LEU A 262 -0.15 -12.01 10.54
C LEU A 262 1.37 -11.88 10.47
N PRO A 263 1.93 -11.58 9.30
CA PRO A 263 3.37 -11.32 9.19
C PRO A 263 3.82 -10.02 9.85
N LEU A 264 2.88 -9.14 10.25
CA LEU A 264 3.16 -7.95 11.05
C LEU A 264 3.50 -8.36 12.48
N ARG A 265 4.79 -8.53 12.75
CA ARG A 265 5.27 -8.73 14.11
C ARG A 265 5.36 -7.39 14.85
N PRO A 266 5.21 -7.38 16.19
CA PRO A 266 5.34 -6.14 16.98
C PRO A 266 6.65 -5.38 16.72
N GLU A 267 7.72 -6.07 16.41
CA GLU A 267 9.01 -5.47 16.05
C GLU A 267 9.01 -4.74 14.68
N HIS A 268 8.06 -5.05 13.80
CA HIS A 268 7.86 -4.35 12.52
C HIS A 268 7.00 -3.09 12.67
N ILE A 269 6.42 -2.88 13.84
CA ILE A 269 5.41 -1.86 14.14
C ILE A 269 6.04 -0.59 14.75
N SER A 270 7.30 -0.28 14.52
CA SER A 270 7.83 1.00 14.98
C SER A 270 8.70 1.67 13.93
N THR A 271 8.26 2.84 13.48
CA THR A 271 9.13 3.82 12.86
C THR A 271 10.16 4.28 13.91
N ARG A 272 11.27 3.55 14.03
CA ARG A 272 12.34 3.94 14.96
C ARG A 272 13.10 5.13 14.36
N PRO A 273 13.45 6.16 15.14
CA PRO A 273 14.22 7.30 14.64
C PRO A 273 15.52 6.90 13.90
N ALA A 274 16.14 5.79 14.29
CA ALA A 274 17.33 5.25 13.63
C ALA A 274 17.04 4.73 12.21
N VAL A 275 15.89 4.07 11.99
CA VAL A 275 15.48 3.58 10.67
C VAL A 275 15.23 4.75 9.74
N LEU A 276 14.59 5.82 10.23
CA LEU A 276 14.33 7.02 9.46
C LEU A 276 15.61 7.78 9.10
N ALA A 277 16.60 7.81 9.99
CA ALA A 277 17.92 8.39 9.69
C ALA A 277 18.64 7.61 8.57
N GLN A 278 18.65 6.27 8.66
CA GLN A 278 19.24 5.42 7.61
C GLN A 278 18.50 5.56 6.27
N ALA A 279 17.18 5.68 6.30
CA ALA A 279 16.38 5.88 5.10
C ALA A 279 16.67 7.23 4.43
N LEU A 280 16.89 8.30 5.21
CA LEU A 280 17.32 9.61 4.68
C LEU A 280 18.69 9.50 4.01
N ASP A 281 19.66 8.84 4.66
CA ASP A 281 21.00 8.63 4.09
C ASP A 281 20.92 7.81 2.78
N TYR A 282 20.03 6.81 2.72
CA TYR A 282 19.77 6.01 1.51
C TYR A 282 19.18 6.85 0.37
N LEU A 283 18.20 7.72 0.69
CA LEU A 283 17.49 8.53 -0.30
C LEU A 283 18.27 9.77 -0.76
N ASP A 284 19.10 10.35 0.10
CA ASP A 284 20.01 11.46 -0.24
C ASP A 284 21.32 10.98 -0.93
N GLY A 285 21.61 9.67 -0.89
CA GLY A 285 22.80 9.08 -1.52
C GLY A 285 22.67 8.86 -3.03
N PRO A 286 23.79 8.59 -3.74
CA PRO A 286 23.71 8.16 -5.13
C PRO A 286 22.94 6.85 -5.20
N LEU A 287 21.81 6.85 -5.94
CA LEU A 287 20.92 5.70 -6.07
C LEU A 287 21.71 4.46 -6.49
N PRO A 288 21.62 3.35 -5.75
CA PRO A 288 22.27 2.12 -6.15
C PRO A 288 21.67 1.70 -7.51
N ARG A 289 22.50 1.56 -8.52
CA ARG A 289 22.08 0.92 -9.77
C ARG A 289 21.78 -0.53 -9.41
N LEU A 290 20.50 -0.88 -9.38
CA LEU A 290 20.07 -2.25 -9.23
C LEU A 290 20.73 -3.05 -10.37
N ARG A 291 21.75 -3.84 -10.06
CA ARG A 291 22.32 -4.81 -10.98
C ARG A 291 21.53 -6.08 -10.77
N PHE A 292 20.58 -6.31 -11.66
CA PHE A 292 19.97 -7.62 -11.80
C PHE A 292 21.06 -8.55 -12.37
N SER A 293 21.58 -9.46 -11.57
CA SER A 293 22.34 -10.59 -12.09
C SER A 293 21.35 -11.62 -12.62
N LEU A 294 21.34 -11.76 -13.94
CA LEU A 294 20.66 -12.84 -14.67
C LEU A 294 21.17 -14.21 -14.21
#